data_e9ae01c44315bf9fba1524629e68d58a
#
_entry.id   e9ae01c44315bf9fba1524629e68d58a
#
_cell.length_a   1.000
_cell.length_b   1.000
_cell.length_c   1.000
_cell.angle_alpha   90.00
_cell.angle_beta   90.00
_cell.angle_gamma   90.00
#
_symmetry.space_group_name_H-M   'P 1'
#
loop_
_entity.id
_entity.type
_entity.pdbx_description
1 polymer ?
#
loop_
_entity_poly.entity_id
_entity_poly.type
_entity_poly.pdbx_seq_one_letter_code
_entity_poly.pdbx_strand_id
1 'polypeptide(L)'
;SAASDVYKRQGDDRVRAVAMDTTDGLARGTDVIDTGAPITVPVGKVTLGRIFNLLGEPIDEGDPLPDDIERWPIHREAPTVEAVAPTVEMFETGIKVVDLLAPYARGGKVGLFGGAGVGKTVIIQELINNLAQEHGGLSAFCGVGERSREGNDLWLEMKESGVLDKTMLVFGQM
;
A
#
# COMPACT_ATOMS: atom_id res chain seq x y z
N SER A 1 5.02 -1.25 21.82
CA SER A 1 6.23 -1.98 21.39
C SER A 1 6.56 -1.55 19.97
N ALA A 2 7.72 -0.94 19.77
CA ALA A 2 8.17 -0.57 18.43
C ALA A 2 8.38 -1.85 17.62
N ALA A 3 7.65 -2.00 16.51
CA ALA A 3 7.91 -3.05 15.55
C ALA A 3 9.23 -2.74 14.84
N SER A 4 10.11 -3.75 14.73
CA SER A 4 11.38 -3.61 14.04
C SER A 4 11.55 -4.74 13.05
N ASP A 5 12.10 -4.45 11.88
CA ASP A 5 12.51 -5.46 10.93
C ASP A 5 13.99 -5.77 11.09
N VAL A 6 14.35 -7.04 10.98
CA VAL A 6 15.75 -7.51 11.11
C VAL A 6 16.45 -7.30 9.79
N TYR A 7 17.27 -6.27 9.71
CA TYR A 7 17.88 -5.86 8.46
C TYR A 7 19.18 -6.57 8.09
N LYS A 8 19.96 -7.03 9.07
CA LYS A 8 21.23 -7.74 8.81
C LYS A 8 21.77 -8.43 10.04
N ARG A 9 21.98 -9.74 9.94
CA ARG A 9 22.75 -10.49 10.94
C ARG A 9 24.22 -10.04 10.88
N GLN A 10 24.74 -9.54 11.98
CA GLN A 10 26.15 -9.17 12.12
C GLN A 10 26.81 -10.05 13.18
N GLY A 11 27.37 -11.19 12.76
CA GLY A 11 27.95 -12.17 13.65
C GLY A 11 26.88 -13.06 14.32
N ASP A 12 27.34 -13.99 15.18
CA ASP A 12 26.46 -14.99 15.78
C ASP A 12 25.56 -14.45 16.90
N ASP A 13 25.95 -13.32 17.53
CA ASP A 13 25.28 -12.79 18.73
C ASP A 13 24.63 -11.42 18.56
N ARG A 14 24.66 -10.85 17.35
CA ARG A 14 24.18 -9.47 17.14
C ARG A 14 23.33 -9.35 15.88
N VAL A 15 22.24 -8.62 16.02
CA VAL A 15 21.32 -8.29 14.95
C VAL A 15 21.18 -6.77 14.90
N ARG A 16 21.22 -6.19 13.71
CA ARG A 16 20.87 -4.79 13.48
C ARG A 16 19.42 -4.74 13.05
N ALA A 17 18.63 -3.98 13.77
CA ALA A 17 17.22 -3.77 13.47
C ALA A 17 16.93 -2.28 13.27
N VAL A 18 15.91 -1.95 12.48
CA VAL A 18 15.41 -0.59 12.27
C VAL A 18 14.06 -0.49 12.94
N ALA A 19 13.88 0.49 13.82
CA ALA A 19 12.56 0.76 14.39
C ALA A 19 11.65 1.35 13.31
N MET A 20 10.45 0.82 13.17
CA MET A 20 9.42 1.28 12.23
C MET A 20 8.39 2.20 12.90
N ASP A 21 8.57 2.49 14.16
CA ASP A 21 7.77 3.39 14.97
C ASP A 21 8.70 4.30 15.77
N THR A 22 8.15 5.16 16.64
CA THR A 22 8.94 6.05 17.48
C THR A 22 9.97 5.30 18.30
N THR A 23 11.16 5.88 18.42
CA THR A 23 12.22 5.37 19.29
C THR A 23 12.23 6.06 20.66
N ASP A 24 11.26 6.92 20.93
CA ASP A 24 11.16 7.63 22.19
C ASP A 24 10.99 6.67 23.36
N GLY A 25 11.82 6.85 24.39
CA GLY A 25 11.81 5.96 25.56
C GLY A 25 12.61 4.66 25.42
N LEU A 26 13.22 4.38 24.26
CA LEU A 26 14.14 3.25 24.13
C LEU A 26 15.46 3.56 24.83
N ALA A 27 15.81 2.74 25.81
CA ALA A 27 17.03 2.85 26.56
C ALA A 27 17.94 1.64 26.31
N ARG A 28 19.24 1.80 26.61
CA ARG A 28 20.19 0.69 26.58
C ARG A 28 19.79 -0.38 27.61
N GLY A 29 19.65 -1.61 27.17
CA GLY A 29 19.24 -2.72 28.02
C GLY A 29 17.73 -2.99 28.05
N THR A 30 16.94 -2.32 27.20
CA THR A 30 15.53 -2.65 27.00
C THR A 30 15.41 -4.05 26.38
N ASP A 31 14.52 -4.86 26.93
CA ASP A 31 14.24 -6.20 26.42
C ASP A 31 13.65 -6.13 25.00
N VAL A 32 14.10 -7.02 24.14
CA VAL A 32 13.61 -7.19 22.77
C VAL A 32 13.04 -8.60 22.65
N ILE A 33 11.79 -8.68 22.20
CA ILE A 33 11.07 -9.94 22.03
C ILE A 33 11.00 -10.25 20.54
N ASP A 34 11.53 -11.40 20.13
CA ASP A 34 11.34 -11.95 18.80
C ASP A 34 9.93 -12.56 18.70
N THR A 35 9.13 -12.08 17.76
CA THR A 35 7.78 -12.59 17.53
C THR A 35 7.75 -13.90 16.74
N GLY A 36 8.90 -14.33 16.20
CA GLY A 36 9.05 -15.55 15.42
C GLY A 36 8.35 -15.54 14.06
N ALA A 37 7.79 -14.41 13.65
CA ALA A 37 7.07 -14.26 12.39
C ALA A 37 7.38 -12.90 11.74
N PRO A 38 7.33 -12.79 10.39
CA PRO A 38 7.46 -11.53 9.71
C PRO A 38 6.25 -10.63 9.98
N ILE A 39 6.38 -9.35 9.63
CA ILE A 39 5.28 -8.39 9.68
C ILE A 39 4.11 -8.92 8.84
N THR A 40 2.92 -8.87 9.41
CA THR A 40 1.68 -9.29 8.74
C THR A 40 0.74 -8.09 8.58
N VAL A 41 -0.02 -8.08 7.49
CA VAL A 41 -1.00 -7.04 7.19
C VAL A 41 -2.39 -7.66 7.06
N PRO A 42 -3.44 -6.91 7.43
CA PRO A 42 -4.81 -7.38 7.23
C PRO A 42 -5.13 -7.48 5.74
N VAL A 43 -5.94 -8.47 5.38
CA VAL A 43 -6.37 -8.70 4.01
C VAL A 43 -7.88 -8.92 3.93
N GLY A 44 -8.42 -8.81 2.72
CA GLY A 44 -9.83 -9.04 2.46
C GLY A 44 -10.66 -7.76 2.39
N LYS A 45 -11.98 -7.92 2.23
CA LYS A 45 -12.91 -6.79 2.01
C LYS A 45 -12.97 -5.80 3.16
N VAL A 46 -12.60 -6.21 4.35
CA VAL A 46 -12.59 -5.35 5.56
C VAL A 46 -11.55 -4.23 5.48
N THR A 47 -10.57 -4.32 4.58
CA THR A 47 -9.56 -3.29 4.36
C THR A 47 -10.01 -2.18 3.41
N LEU A 48 -11.10 -2.38 2.68
CA LEU A 48 -11.63 -1.40 1.74
C LEU A 48 -12.23 -0.20 2.49
N GLY A 49 -12.01 0.97 1.94
CA GLY A 49 -12.45 2.23 2.56
C GLY A 49 -11.58 2.70 3.71
N ARG A 50 -10.53 1.98 4.07
CA ARG A 50 -9.71 2.22 5.25
C ARG A 50 -8.30 2.72 4.90
N ILE A 51 -7.68 3.40 5.87
CA ILE A 51 -6.30 3.87 5.81
C ILE A 51 -5.46 3.10 6.81
N PHE A 52 -4.32 2.58 6.37
CA PHE A 52 -3.40 1.81 7.19
C PHE A 52 -2.01 2.43 7.25
N ASN A 53 -1.32 2.18 8.37
CA ASN A 53 0.12 2.40 8.48
C ASN A 53 0.90 1.20 7.92
N LEU A 54 2.23 1.25 7.97
CA LEU A 54 3.13 0.18 7.50
C LEU A 54 2.98 -1.13 8.27
N LEU A 55 2.44 -1.11 9.47
CA LEU A 55 2.23 -2.29 10.32
C LEU A 55 0.86 -2.93 10.11
N GLY A 56 0.05 -2.36 9.19
CA GLY A 56 -1.30 -2.82 8.95
C GLY A 56 -2.26 -2.49 10.09
N GLU A 57 -2.03 -1.37 10.77
CA GLU A 57 -2.93 -0.81 11.77
C GLU A 57 -3.73 0.32 11.13
N PRO A 58 -5.06 0.40 11.38
CA PRO A 58 -5.87 1.48 10.84
C PRO A 58 -5.52 2.81 11.53
N ILE A 59 -5.41 3.87 10.73
CA ILE A 59 -5.08 5.24 11.19
C ILE A 59 -6.16 6.27 10.83
N ASP A 60 -7.31 5.81 10.40
CA ASP A 60 -8.45 6.62 9.93
C ASP A 60 -9.46 6.97 11.03
N GLU A 61 -9.13 6.74 12.31
CA GLU A 61 -10.02 6.93 13.46
C GLU A 61 -11.38 6.21 13.35
N GLY A 62 -11.48 5.23 12.45
CA GLY A 62 -12.69 4.42 12.28
C GLY A 62 -12.78 3.29 13.30
N ASP A 63 -13.82 2.46 13.16
CA ASP A 63 -14.02 1.31 14.05
C ASP A 63 -12.80 0.37 14.02
N PRO A 64 -12.44 -0.23 15.16
CA PRO A 64 -11.35 -1.19 15.22
C PRO A 64 -11.64 -2.39 14.31
N LEU A 65 -10.58 -2.96 13.75
CA LEU A 65 -10.71 -4.17 12.95
C LEU A 65 -11.12 -5.35 13.85
N PRO A 66 -11.90 -6.32 13.32
CA PRO A 66 -12.20 -7.55 14.03
C PRO A 66 -10.93 -8.32 14.43
N ASP A 67 -10.93 -8.95 15.61
CA ASP A 67 -9.77 -9.70 16.10
C ASP A 67 -9.45 -10.96 15.28
N ASP A 68 -10.45 -11.52 14.61
CA ASP A 68 -10.38 -12.74 13.80
C ASP A 68 -10.07 -12.48 12.31
N ILE A 69 -9.60 -11.27 11.97
CA ILE A 69 -9.28 -10.90 10.60
C ILE A 69 -8.11 -11.74 10.05
N GLU A 70 -8.24 -12.18 8.81
CA GLU A 70 -7.16 -12.82 8.09
C GLU A 70 -6.01 -11.85 7.87
N ARG A 71 -4.78 -12.30 8.19
CA ARG A 71 -3.56 -11.51 8.00
C ARG A 71 -2.54 -12.31 7.20
N TRP A 72 -1.89 -11.64 6.28
CA TRP A 72 -0.85 -12.24 5.45
C TRP A 72 0.52 -11.63 5.74
N PRO A 73 1.59 -12.45 5.70
CA PRO A 73 2.94 -11.92 5.80
C PRO A 73 3.25 -11.04 4.57
N ILE A 74 3.98 -9.94 4.81
CA ILE A 74 4.39 -9.04 3.72
C ILE A 74 5.39 -9.70 2.76
N HIS A 75 6.14 -10.70 3.23
CA HIS A 75 7.04 -11.51 2.40
C HIS A 75 6.32 -12.76 1.92
N ARG A 76 6.00 -12.79 0.64
CA ARG A 76 5.35 -13.92 -0.03
C ARG A 76 6.15 -14.31 -1.26
N GLU A 77 6.10 -15.60 -1.59
CA GLU A 77 6.65 -16.09 -2.85
C GLU A 77 5.84 -15.54 -4.04
N ALA A 78 6.56 -15.28 -5.14
CA ALA A 78 5.91 -14.88 -6.39
C ALA A 78 5.06 -16.04 -6.95
N PRO A 79 3.98 -15.73 -7.69
CA PRO A 79 3.23 -16.75 -8.41
C PRO A 79 4.14 -17.57 -9.34
N THR A 80 3.85 -18.85 -9.49
CA THR A 80 4.57 -19.71 -10.45
C THR A 80 4.31 -19.23 -11.88
N VAL A 81 5.24 -19.52 -12.79
CA VAL A 81 5.10 -19.14 -14.23
C VAL A 81 3.82 -19.71 -14.84
N GLU A 82 3.39 -20.89 -14.38
CA GLU A 82 2.15 -21.55 -14.83
C GLU A 82 0.87 -20.80 -14.40
N ALA A 83 0.95 -20.03 -13.31
CA ALA A 83 -0.17 -19.22 -12.83
C ALA A 83 -0.29 -17.85 -13.53
N VAL A 84 0.68 -17.50 -14.37
CA VAL A 84 0.68 -16.22 -15.11
C VAL A 84 -0.07 -16.41 -16.42
N ALA A 85 -1.06 -15.55 -16.67
CA ALA A 85 -1.82 -15.57 -17.92
C ALA A 85 -0.90 -15.27 -19.13
N PRO A 86 -0.91 -16.11 -20.18
CA PRO A 86 0.00 -15.96 -21.31
C PRO A 86 -0.41 -14.86 -22.31
N THR A 87 -1.62 -14.31 -22.17
CA THR A 87 -2.17 -13.31 -23.10
C THR A 87 -1.97 -11.89 -22.60
N VAL A 88 -1.50 -11.03 -23.49
CA VAL A 88 -1.42 -9.59 -23.25
C VAL A 88 -2.71 -8.94 -23.74
N GLU A 89 -3.53 -8.48 -22.81
CA GLU A 89 -4.73 -7.70 -23.09
C GLU A 89 -4.49 -6.23 -22.78
N MET A 90 -5.04 -5.33 -23.59
CA MET A 90 -5.00 -3.91 -23.31
C MET A 90 -5.92 -3.57 -22.14
N PHE A 91 -5.43 -2.74 -21.22
CA PHE A 91 -6.22 -2.16 -20.15
C PHE A 91 -6.66 -0.75 -20.58
N GLU A 92 -7.94 -0.58 -20.83
CA GLU A 92 -8.52 0.72 -21.16
C GLU A 92 -8.58 1.60 -19.91
N THR A 93 -7.82 2.69 -19.91
CA THR A 93 -7.70 3.59 -18.76
C THR A 93 -8.77 4.68 -18.76
N GLY A 94 -9.41 4.94 -19.90
CA GLY A 94 -10.32 6.07 -20.12
C GLY A 94 -9.60 7.41 -20.34
N ILE A 95 -8.28 7.42 -20.26
CA ILE A 95 -7.45 8.61 -20.53
C ILE A 95 -6.96 8.55 -21.96
N LYS A 96 -7.55 9.37 -22.84
CA LYS A 96 -7.33 9.31 -24.30
C LYS A 96 -5.86 9.28 -24.72
N VAL A 97 -5.04 10.12 -24.10
CA VAL A 97 -3.61 10.21 -24.46
C VAL A 97 -2.86 8.93 -24.07
N VAL A 98 -3.23 8.30 -22.97
CA VAL A 98 -2.64 7.02 -22.54
C VAL A 98 -3.08 5.91 -23.48
N ASP A 99 -4.37 5.77 -23.68
CA ASP A 99 -4.94 4.66 -24.46
C ASP A 99 -4.52 4.68 -25.92
N LEU A 100 -4.30 5.88 -26.50
CA LEU A 100 -3.89 6.03 -27.90
C LEU A 100 -2.37 5.98 -28.11
N LEU A 101 -1.58 6.56 -27.21
CA LEU A 101 -0.14 6.74 -27.44
C LEU A 101 0.74 5.81 -26.61
N ALA A 102 0.27 5.35 -25.44
CA ALA A 102 1.04 4.51 -24.54
C ALA A 102 0.11 3.55 -23.79
N PRO A 103 -0.61 2.64 -24.49
CA PRO A 103 -1.61 1.79 -23.87
C PRO A 103 -1.00 0.88 -22.79
N TYR A 104 -1.75 0.68 -21.71
CA TYR A 104 -1.35 -0.18 -20.62
C TYR A 104 -1.74 -1.63 -20.90
N ALA A 105 -0.85 -2.54 -20.53
CA ALA A 105 -1.16 -3.96 -20.55
C ALA A 105 -1.81 -4.37 -19.23
N ARG A 106 -2.89 -5.15 -19.29
CA ARG A 106 -3.53 -5.75 -18.11
C ARG A 106 -2.51 -6.64 -17.37
N GLY A 107 -2.35 -6.44 -16.06
CA GLY A 107 -1.34 -7.13 -15.26
C GLY A 107 0.08 -6.60 -15.45
N GLY A 108 0.27 -5.56 -16.25
CA GLY A 108 1.55 -4.91 -16.47
C GLY A 108 1.99 -4.01 -15.31
N LYS A 109 3.24 -3.58 -15.34
CA LYS A 109 3.82 -2.57 -14.46
C LYS A 109 4.11 -1.32 -15.26
N VAL A 110 3.56 -0.20 -14.84
CA VAL A 110 3.69 1.09 -15.54
C VAL A 110 4.32 2.11 -14.61
N GLY A 111 5.28 2.88 -15.12
CA GLY A 111 5.92 3.97 -14.40
C GLY A 111 5.47 5.33 -14.93
N LEU A 112 5.02 6.21 -14.03
CA LEU A 112 4.73 7.61 -14.30
C LEU A 112 5.85 8.48 -13.73
N PHE A 113 6.68 9.04 -14.60
CA PHE A 113 7.82 9.87 -14.22
C PHE A 113 7.54 11.34 -14.50
N GLY A 114 7.98 12.20 -13.60
CA GLY A 114 7.83 13.64 -13.75
C GLY A 114 8.28 14.39 -12.50
N GLY A 115 8.56 15.67 -12.64
CA GLY A 115 8.88 16.56 -11.52
C GLY A 115 7.70 16.76 -10.55
N ALA A 116 7.89 17.61 -9.55
CA ALA A 116 6.82 17.99 -8.65
C ALA A 116 5.76 18.86 -9.39
N GLY A 117 4.49 18.68 -9.04
CA GLY A 117 3.39 19.51 -9.56
C GLY A 117 3.01 19.27 -11.02
N VAL A 118 3.45 18.21 -11.66
CA VAL A 118 3.14 17.92 -13.08
C VAL A 118 1.88 17.06 -13.27
N GLY A 119 1.11 16.79 -12.21
CA GLY A 119 -0.17 16.10 -12.30
C GLY A 119 -0.10 14.57 -12.20
N LYS A 120 1.01 13.97 -11.70
CA LYS A 120 1.09 12.51 -11.50
C LYS A 120 -0.03 11.97 -10.62
N THR A 121 -0.28 12.62 -9.50
CA THR A 121 -1.32 12.21 -8.55
C THR A 121 -2.71 12.31 -9.18
N VAL A 122 -2.98 13.34 -9.99
CA VAL A 122 -4.24 13.49 -10.69
C VAL A 122 -4.50 12.35 -11.67
N ILE A 123 -3.47 11.92 -12.40
CA ILE A 123 -3.57 10.74 -13.29
C ILE A 123 -3.87 9.48 -12.50
N ILE A 124 -3.20 9.27 -11.35
CA ILE A 124 -3.44 8.10 -10.49
C ILE A 124 -4.88 8.11 -9.96
N GLN A 125 -5.38 9.26 -9.51
CA GLN A 125 -6.76 9.41 -9.05
C GLN A 125 -7.77 9.08 -10.15
N GLU A 126 -7.55 9.58 -11.37
CA GLU A 126 -8.40 9.30 -12.51
C GLU A 126 -8.38 7.80 -12.87
N LEU A 127 -7.21 7.16 -12.82
CA LEU A 127 -7.10 5.71 -13.03
C LEU A 127 -7.88 4.91 -11.98
N ILE A 128 -7.78 5.28 -10.71
CA ILE A 128 -8.53 4.64 -9.62
C ILE A 128 -10.03 4.83 -9.81
N ASN A 129 -10.45 6.06 -10.14
CA ASN A 129 -11.85 6.37 -10.39
C ASN A 129 -12.41 5.56 -11.55
N ASN A 130 -11.74 5.54 -12.69
CA ASN A 130 -12.18 4.80 -13.88
C ASN A 130 -12.18 3.29 -13.64
N LEU A 131 -11.19 2.75 -12.92
CA LEU A 131 -11.17 1.35 -12.53
C LEU A 131 -12.38 0.99 -11.65
N ALA A 132 -12.72 1.83 -10.69
CA ALA A 132 -13.83 1.59 -9.79
C ALA A 132 -15.19 1.73 -10.48
N GLN A 133 -15.37 2.72 -11.35
CA GLN A 133 -16.64 3.03 -12.01
C GLN A 133 -16.91 2.12 -13.21
N GLU A 134 -15.94 1.99 -14.12
CA GLU A 134 -16.14 1.31 -15.40
C GLU A 134 -15.85 -0.21 -15.31
N HIS A 135 -14.83 -0.59 -14.56
CA HIS A 135 -14.40 -1.99 -14.47
C HIS A 135 -14.87 -2.71 -13.19
N GLY A 136 -15.48 -2.00 -12.24
CA GLY A 136 -15.89 -2.57 -10.95
C GLY A 136 -14.73 -3.13 -10.13
N GLY A 137 -13.50 -2.69 -10.42
CA GLY A 137 -12.27 -3.16 -9.80
C GLY A 137 -12.05 -2.59 -8.40
N LEU A 138 -11.10 -3.21 -7.71
CA LEU A 138 -10.61 -2.75 -6.42
C LEU A 138 -9.22 -2.13 -6.60
N SER A 139 -8.93 -1.11 -5.82
CA SER A 139 -7.65 -0.40 -5.85
C SER A 139 -6.94 -0.45 -4.50
N ALA A 140 -5.63 -0.47 -4.54
CA ALA A 140 -4.79 -0.22 -3.38
C ALA A 140 -3.83 0.93 -3.71
N PHE A 141 -3.87 1.98 -2.92
CA PHE A 141 -2.93 3.08 -3.04
C PHE A 141 -1.91 3.03 -1.91
N CYS A 142 -0.62 3.01 -2.26
CA CYS A 142 0.47 3.00 -1.30
C CYS A 142 1.28 4.29 -1.42
N GLY A 143 1.13 5.20 -0.46
CA GLY A 143 1.87 6.44 -0.37
C GLY A 143 3.22 6.22 0.31
N VAL A 144 4.31 6.19 -0.46
CA VAL A 144 5.66 6.07 0.05
C VAL A 144 6.41 7.38 -0.19
N GLY A 145 6.78 8.06 0.90
CA GLY A 145 7.41 9.38 0.81
C GLY A 145 6.45 10.52 0.42
N GLU A 146 5.16 10.29 0.45
CA GLU A 146 4.14 11.33 0.27
C GLU A 146 4.06 12.24 1.50
N ARG A 147 3.74 13.51 1.28
CA ARG A 147 3.48 14.43 2.38
C ARG A 147 2.13 14.11 3.00
N SER A 148 2.04 14.17 4.33
CA SER A 148 0.78 13.90 5.07
C SER A 148 -0.40 14.73 4.55
N ARG A 149 -0.16 15.98 4.15
CA ARG A 149 -1.18 16.84 3.55
C ARG A 149 -1.70 16.28 2.21
N GLU A 150 -0.79 15.86 1.33
CA GLU A 150 -1.15 15.30 0.01
C GLU A 150 -1.93 13.98 0.17
N GLY A 151 -1.55 13.16 1.15
CA GLY A 151 -2.28 11.94 1.49
C GLY A 151 -3.69 12.20 2.02
N ASN A 152 -3.85 13.22 2.86
CA ASN A 152 -5.17 13.63 3.36
C ASN A 152 -6.05 14.22 2.25
N ASP A 153 -5.49 15.06 1.39
CA ASP A 153 -6.21 15.63 0.25
C ASP A 153 -6.71 14.52 -0.69
N LEU A 154 -5.85 13.53 -0.99
CA LEU A 154 -6.20 12.36 -1.79
C LEU A 154 -7.36 11.55 -1.17
N TRP A 155 -7.31 11.32 0.14
CA TRP A 155 -8.39 10.61 0.84
C TRP A 155 -9.72 11.36 0.76
N LEU A 156 -9.71 12.68 0.98
CA LEU A 156 -10.91 13.52 0.88
C LEU A 156 -11.51 13.47 -0.53
N GLU A 157 -10.68 13.61 -1.56
CA GLU A 157 -11.12 13.54 -2.96
C GLU A 157 -11.71 12.15 -3.32
N MET A 158 -11.11 11.06 -2.83
CA MET A 158 -11.66 9.71 -3.02
C MET A 158 -12.98 9.51 -2.31
N LYS A 159 -13.16 10.15 -1.15
CA LYS A 159 -14.41 10.14 -0.41
C LYS A 159 -15.50 10.92 -1.16
N GLU A 160 -15.18 12.10 -1.68
CA GLU A 160 -16.10 12.94 -2.47
C GLU A 160 -16.50 12.28 -3.79
N SER A 161 -15.57 11.61 -4.47
CA SER A 161 -15.83 10.91 -5.72
C SER A 161 -16.57 9.57 -5.53
N GLY A 162 -16.74 9.10 -4.29
CA GLY A 162 -17.45 7.86 -3.98
C GLY A 162 -16.71 6.58 -4.38
N VAL A 163 -15.39 6.62 -4.55
CA VAL A 163 -14.57 5.45 -4.88
C VAL A 163 -13.84 4.87 -3.68
N LEU A 164 -13.93 5.53 -2.53
CA LEU A 164 -13.24 5.12 -1.31
C LEU A 164 -13.63 3.70 -0.89
N ASP A 165 -14.91 3.33 -1.00
CA ASP A 165 -15.42 1.99 -0.65
C ASP A 165 -14.80 0.84 -1.46
N LYS A 166 -14.14 1.16 -2.57
CA LYS A 166 -13.43 0.20 -3.45
C LYS A 166 -11.92 0.35 -3.39
N THR A 167 -11.44 1.21 -2.49
CA THR A 167 -10.01 1.55 -2.41
C THR A 167 -9.49 1.33 -0.99
N MET A 168 -8.30 0.75 -0.88
CA MET A 168 -7.52 0.67 0.36
C MET A 168 -6.35 1.64 0.26
N LEU A 169 -6.06 2.35 1.33
CA LEU A 169 -4.96 3.30 1.41
C LEU A 169 -3.92 2.83 2.43
N VAL A 170 -2.64 2.90 2.06
CA VAL A 170 -1.52 2.61 2.96
C VAL A 170 -0.53 3.76 2.88
N PHE A 171 -0.23 4.38 4.01
CA PHE A 171 0.74 5.47 4.07
C PHE A 171 1.94 5.13 4.95
N GLY A 172 3.14 5.39 4.41
CA GLY A 172 4.41 5.10 5.06
C GLY A 172 4.99 6.24 5.91
N GLN A 173 4.34 7.39 5.98
CA GLN A 173 4.84 8.58 6.68
C GLN A 173 3.76 9.33 7.49
N MET A 174 2.65 8.73 7.73
CA MET A 174 1.60 9.35 8.55
C MET A 174 1.63 8.81 9.96
#